data_74758b1c371e28048b0b67a46297b725
#
_entry.id   74758b1c371e28048b0b67a46297b725
#
_cell.length_a   1.000
_cell.length_b   1.000
_cell.length_c   1.000
_cell.angle_alpha   90.00
_cell.angle_beta   90.00
_cell.angle_gamma   90.00
#
_symmetry.space_group_name_H-M   'P 1'
#
loop_
_entity.id
_entity.type
_entity.pdbx_description
1 polymer ?
#
loop_
_entity_poly.entity_id
_entity_poly.type
_entity_poly.pdbx_seq_one_letter_code
_entity_poly.pdbx_strand_id
1 'polypeptide(L)'
;TRAALEAQPVGGIVFFAPNLLNREQTITMIQNMQSYSKTGLFIAVDEEGGSVMRLGNNSEMGITAIPSMESVGDTEDISQAYRVGNTIGSEISQLGFNLDFAPVADVNSNPNNTVIGSRAFGTDPEKVAEMVAACVKGFRDSGMVCTLKHFPGHGDTEEDSHYGEAKSWKTLDELRTCELRPFQAGIEAGASMIMVG
;
A
#
# COMPACT_ATOMS: atom_id res chain seq x y z
N THR A 1 8.65 -24.44 -6.34
CA THR A 1 7.57 -23.72 -5.62
C THR A 1 6.58 -24.68 -4.98
N ARG A 2 5.99 -25.66 -5.72
CA ARG A 2 5.01 -26.60 -5.19
C ARG A 2 5.53 -27.35 -3.96
N ALA A 3 6.69 -28.01 -4.07
CA ALA A 3 7.30 -28.74 -2.96
C ALA A 3 7.58 -27.88 -1.74
N ALA A 4 7.94 -26.59 -1.94
CA ALA A 4 8.17 -25.65 -0.83
C ALA A 4 6.87 -25.31 -0.09
N LEU A 5 5.78 -25.04 -0.81
CA LEU A 5 4.48 -24.72 -0.21
C LEU A 5 3.84 -25.93 0.49
N GLU A 6 4.08 -27.14 -0.03
CA GLU A 6 3.61 -28.39 0.60
C GLU A 6 4.41 -28.72 1.87
N ALA A 7 5.72 -28.43 1.87
CA ALA A 7 6.60 -28.69 3.01
C ALA A 7 6.50 -27.63 4.12
N GLN A 8 6.28 -26.37 3.74
CA GLN A 8 6.18 -25.24 4.67
C GLN A 8 4.94 -24.40 4.32
N PRO A 9 3.77 -24.75 4.86
CA PRO A 9 2.55 -23.99 4.64
C PRO A 9 2.70 -22.54 5.16
N VAL A 10 2.36 -21.56 4.32
CA VAL A 10 2.37 -20.13 4.63
C VAL A 10 0.98 -19.54 4.48
N GLY A 11 0.70 -18.42 5.13
CA GLY A 11 -0.58 -17.71 5.03
C GLY A 11 -0.67 -16.80 3.80
N GLY A 12 0.47 -16.41 3.23
CA GLY A 12 0.51 -15.51 2.06
C GLY A 12 1.88 -15.42 1.44
N ILE A 13 1.93 -14.77 0.29
CA ILE A 13 3.14 -14.55 -0.51
C ILE A 13 3.15 -13.10 -0.96
N VAL A 14 4.30 -12.44 -0.82
CA VAL A 14 4.54 -11.08 -1.30
C VAL A 14 5.36 -11.14 -2.58
N PHE A 15 4.93 -10.44 -3.61
CA PHE A 15 5.65 -10.34 -4.87
C PHE A 15 6.34 -8.98 -5.03
N PHE A 16 7.52 -9.04 -5.63
CA PHE A 16 8.32 -7.88 -6.01
C PHE A 16 8.53 -7.85 -7.52
N ALA A 17 8.92 -6.70 -8.07
CA ALA A 17 9.10 -6.51 -9.51
C ALA A 17 9.89 -7.63 -10.22
N PRO A 18 10.98 -8.19 -9.66
CA PRO A 18 11.71 -9.29 -10.32
C PRO A 18 10.92 -10.60 -10.50
N ASN A 19 9.81 -10.76 -9.78
CA ASN A 19 8.94 -11.94 -9.89
C ASN A 19 7.89 -11.80 -11.00
N LEU A 20 7.67 -10.58 -11.48
CA LEU A 20 6.52 -10.15 -12.28
C LEU A 20 6.99 -9.79 -13.70
N LEU A 21 6.97 -10.76 -14.61
CA LEU A 21 7.51 -10.60 -15.97
C LEU A 21 6.48 -9.97 -16.91
N ASN A 22 5.28 -10.55 -16.97
CA ASN A 22 4.16 -10.11 -17.78
C ASN A 22 2.84 -10.62 -17.21
N ARG A 23 1.73 -10.14 -17.74
CA ARG A 23 0.37 -10.45 -17.26
C ARG A 23 0.07 -11.95 -17.24
N GLU A 24 0.36 -12.68 -18.29
CA GLU A 24 0.04 -14.11 -18.43
C GLU A 24 0.85 -14.96 -17.42
N GLN A 25 2.16 -14.70 -17.34
CA GLN A 25 3.03 -15.38 -16.38
C GLN A 25 2.57 -15.13 -14.94
N THR A 26 2.21 -13.89 -14.60
CA THR A 26 1.76 -13.50 -13.26
C THR A 26 0.48 -14.23 -12.88
N ILE A 27 -0.54 -14.21 -13.74
CA ILE A 27 -1.80 -14.91 -13.51
C ILE A 27 -1.56 -16.42 -13.31
N THR A 28 -0.80 -17.04 -14.22
CA THR A 28 -0.50 -18.48 -14.16
C THR A 28 0.24 -18.85 -12.89
N MET A 29 1.21 -18.02 -12.50
CA MET A 29 2.00 -18.24 -11.29
C MET A 29 1.13 -18.18 -10.03
N ILE A 30 0.28 -17.16 -9.91
CA ILE A 30 -0.63 -17.00 -8.77
C ILE A 30 -1.64 -18.14 -8.70
N GLN A 31 -2.27 -18.50 -9.82
CA GLN A 31 -3.22 -19.63 -9.87
C GLN A 31 -2.57 -20.94 -9.43
N ASN A 32 -1.36 -21.22 -9.89
CA ASN A 32 -0.61 -22.40 -9.48
C ASN A 32 -0.31 -22.39 -7.98
N MET A 33 0.14 -21.27 -7.42
CA MET A 33 0.42 -21.16 -5.98
C MET A 33 -0.84 -21.36 -5.13
N GLN A 34 -1.95 -20.76 -5.52
CA GLN A 34 -3.24 -20.98 -4.86
C GLN A 34 -3.66 -22.47 -4.92
N SER A 35 -3.42 -23.16 -6.04
CA SER A 35 -3.76 -24.58 -6.20
C SER A 35 -2.88 -25.51 -5.37
N TYR A 36 -1.67 -25.09 -4.99
CA TYR A 36 -0.74 -25.89 -4.17
C TYR A 36 -0.98 -25.72 -2.67
N SER A 37 -1.70 -24.69 -2.27
CA SER A 37 -2.00 -24.43 -0.86
C SER A 37 -3.33 -25.07 -0.44
N LYS A 38 -3.36 -25.63 0.76
CA LYS A 38 -4.59 -26.19 1.35
C LYS A 38 -5.57 -25.12 1.84
N THR A 39 -5.06 -23.95 2.16
CA THR A 39 -5.80 -22.76 2.56
C THR A 39 -5.55 -21.66 1.56
N GLY A 40 -6.55 -20.81 1.31
CA GLY A 40 -6.37 -19.64 0.45
C GLY A 40 -5.20 -18.77 0.92
N LEU A 41 -4.33 -18.39 -0.01
CA LEU A 41 -3.18 -17.52 0.28
C LEU A 41 -3.56 -16.05 0.15
N PHE A 42 -3.03 -15.22 1.03
CA PHE A 42 -2.86 -13.81 0.71
C PHE A 42 -1.80 -13.67 -0.37
N ILE A 43 -2.14 -13.02 -1.45
CA ILE A 43 -1.24 -12.70 -2.56
C ILE A 43 -1.08 -11.19 -2.58
N ALA A 44 0.09 -10.73 -2.13
CA ALA A 44 0.34 -9.33 -1.83
C ALA A 44 1.36 -8.69 -2.76
N VAL A 45 1.23 -7.39 -2.93
CA VAL A 45 2.16 -6.53 -3.68
C VAL A 45 2.20 -5.14 -3.05
N ASP A 46 3.24 -4.36 -3.34
CA ASP A 46 3.28 -2.91 -3.11
C ASP A 46 2.91 -2.18 -4.41
N GLU A 47 1.68 -1.78 -4.56
CA GLU A 47 1.21 -0.98 -5.69
C GLU A 47 0.63 0.33 -5.17
N GLU A 48 1.53 1.25 -4.74
CA GLU A 48 1.15 2.52 -4.12
C GLU A 48 0.78 3.60 -5.15
N GLY A 49 1.45 3.56 -6.29
CA GLY A 49 1.56 4.66 -7.23
C GLY A 49 2.94 5.34 -7.17
N GLY A 50 3.21 6.25 -8.09
CA GLY A 50 4.46 6.99 -8.14
C GLY A 50 5.70 6.10 -8.25
N SER A 51 6.63 6.24 -7.30
CA SER A 51 7.89 5.48 -7.28
C SER A 51 7.73 4.02 -6.81
N VAL A 52 6.67 3.70 -6.11
CA VAL A 52 6.43 2.35 -5.57
C VAL A 52 5.26 1.70 -6.31
N MET A 53 5.56 1.19 -7.48
CA MET A 53 4.67 0.40 -8.33
C MET A 53 5.45 -0.82 -8.84
N ARG A 54 4.98 -2.03 -8.50
CA ARG A 54 5.61 -3.26 -8.98
C ARG A 54 5.03 -3.72 -10.30
N LEU A 55 3.78 -3.35 -10.56
CA LEU A 55 3.01 -3.72 -11.74
C LEU A 55 2.87 -2.54 -12.72
N GLY A 56 2.46 -1.36 -12.27
CA GLY A 56 2.22 -0.19 -13.13
C GLY A 56 3.46 0.35 -13.83
N ASN A 57 4.67 0.05 -13.33
CA ASN A 57 5.93 0.38 -14.00
C ASN A 57 6.34 -0.64 -15.08
N ASN A 58 5.60 -1.73 -15.25
CA ASN A 58 5.86 -2.76 -16.24
C ASN A 58 4.74 -2.76 -17.29
N SER A 59 5.03 -2.26 -18.48
CA SER A 59 4.05 -2.16 -19.59
C SER A 59 3.43 -3.50 -19.99
N GLU A 60 4.12 -4.62 -19.76
CA GLU A 60 3.64 -5.97 -20.05
C GLU A 60 2.51 -6.43 -19.12
N MET A 61 2.23 -5.67 -18.06
CA MET A 61 1.14 -5.99 -17.10
C MET A 61 -0.22 -5.46 -17.57
N GLY A 62 -0.25 -4.40 -18.38
CA GLY A 62 -1.48 -3.72 -18.76
C GLY A 62 -2.24 -3.14 -17.57
N ILE A 63 -1.51 -2.58 -16.62
CA ILE A 63 -1.99 -1.91 -15.42
C ILE A 63 -1.80 -0.41 -15.58
N THR A 64 -2.75 0.37 -15.11
CA THR A 64 -2.69 1.84 -15.14
C THR A 64 -1.56 2.36 -14.26
N ALA A 65 -0.65 3.14 -14.82
CA ALA A 65 0.36 3.84 -14.03
C ALA A 65 -0.29 4.97 -13.23
N ILE A 66 -0.23 4.86 -11.91
CA ILE A 66 -0.81 5.84 -10.98
C ILE A 66 0.24 6.90 -10.63
N PRO A 67 -0.10 8.19 -10.59
CA PRO A 67 0.83 9.24 -10.16
C PRO A 67 1.23 9.09 -8.69
N SER A 68 2.21 9.90 -8.24
CA SER A 68 2.57 9.93 -6.81
C SER A 68 1.40 10.40 -5.95
N MET A 69 1.32 9.93 -4.72
CA MET A 69 0.26 10.35 -3.80
C MET A 69 0.34 11.84 -3.45
N GLU A 70 1.54 12.42 -3.43
CA GLU A 70 1.72 13.87 -3.34
C GLU A 70 0.98 14.60 -4.48
N SER A 71 1.16 14.14 -5.74
CA SER A 71 0.45 14.74 -6.89
C SER A 71 -1.07 14.57 -6.79
N VAL A 72 -1.55 13.48 -6.19
CA VAL A 72 -2.98 13.27 -5.92
C VAL A 72 -3.45 14.23 -4.82
N GLY A 73 -2.69 14.36 -3.74
CA GLY A 73 -2.99 15.26 -2.63
C GLY A 73 -3.02 16.73 -3.03
N ASP A 74 -2.10 17.14 -3.92
CA ASP A 74 -2.02 18.50 -4.46
C ASP A 74 -3.27 18.91 -5.26
N THR A 75 -4.04 17.95 -5.75
CA THR A 75 -5.32 18.26 -6.43
C THR A 75 -6.39 18.75 -5.48
N GLU A 76 -6.27 18.52 -4.18
CA GLU A 76 -7.30 18.75 -3.15
C GLU A 76 -8.67 18.08 -3.47
N ASP A 77 -8.71 17.18 -4.46
CA ASP A 77 -9.90 16.44 -4.87
C ASP A 77 -9.91 15.03 -4.29
N ILE A 78 -10.61 14.86 -3.16
CA ILE A 78 -10.77 13.58 -2.45
C ILE A 78 -11.23 12.45 -3.39
N SER A 79 -12.01 12.77 -4.44
CA SER A 79 -12.46 11.78 -5.41
C SER A 79 -11.32 11.18 -6.23
N GLN A 80 -10.19 11.86 -6.36
CA GLN A 80 -8.99 11.31 -7.00
C GLN A 80 -8.40 10.18 -6.15
N ALA A 81 -8.28 10.39 -4.82
CA ALA A 81 -7.78 9.33 -3.93
C ALA A 81 -8.69 8.09 -3.94
N TYR A 82 -10.02 8.28 -3.98
CA TYR A 82 -10.94 7.16 -4.16
C TYR A 82 -10.69 6.43 -5.48
N ARG A 83 -10.54 7.17 -6.60
CA ARG A 83 -10.25 6.58 -7.92
C ARG A 83 -8.95 5.80 -7.92
N VAL A 84 -7.91 6.28 -7.24
CA VAL A 84 -6.63 5.57 -7.09
C VAL A 84 -6.86 4.19 -6.47
N GLY A 85 -7.45 4.12 -5.28
CA GLY A 85 -7.70 2.84 -4.61
C GLY A 85 -8.60 1.90 -5.42
N ASN A 86 -9.64 2.44 -6.05
CA ASN A 86 -10.56 1.65 -6.86
C ASN A 86 -9.90 1.12 -8.15
N THR A 87 -9.10 1.93 -8.83
CA THR A 87 -8.38 1.53 -10.05
C THR A 87 -7.35 0.46 -9.73
N ILE A 88 -6.45 0.72 -8.77
CA ILE A 88 -5.43 -0.26 -8.37
C ILE A 88 -6.10 -1.58 -7.99
N GLY A 89 -7.03 -1.54 -7.03
CA GLY A 89 -7.68 -2.75 -6.53
C GLY A 89 -8.42 -3.54 -7.62
N SER A 90 -9.15 -2.86 -8.50
CA SER A 90 -9.87 -3.50 -9.61
C SER A 90 -8.93 -4.13 -10.63
N GLU A 91 -7.81 -3.49 -10.94
CA GLU A 91 -6.89 -3.96 -11.98
C GLU A 91 -5.99 -5.10 -11.47
N ILE A 92 -5.41 -4.98 -10.25
CA ILE A 92 -4.53 -6.02 -9.73
C ILE A 92 -5.30 -7.28 -9.30
N SER A 93 -6.58 -7.15 -8.92
CA SER A 93 -7.42 -8.33 -8.64
C SER A 93 -7.61 -9.23 -9.87
N GLN A 94 -7.63 -8.67 -11.06
CA GLN A 94 -7.70 -9.42 -12.32
C GLN A 94 -6.44 -10.28 -12.58
N LEU A 95 -5.32 -9.96 -11.93
CA LEU A 95 -4.10 -10.75 -11.98
C LEU A 95 -4.06 -11.85 -10.91
N GLY A 96 -5.01 -11.80 -9.95
CA GLY A 96 -5.11 -12.75 -8.84
C GLY A 96 -4.57 -12.24 -7.51
N PHE A 97 -4.12 -10.99 -7.41
CA PHE A 97 -3.80 -10.36 -6.13
C PHE A 97 -5.07 -10.13 -5.32
N ASN A 98 -4.98 -10.30 -4.00
CA ASN A 98 -6.09 -10.08 -3.07
C ASN A 98 -5.70 -9.21 -1.88
N LEU A 99 -4.46 -8.72 -1.85
CA LEU A 99 -3.91 -7.84 -0.82
C LEU A 99 -2.97 -6.82 -1.47
N ASP A 100 -3.15 -5.55 -1.15
CA ASP A 100 -2.20 -4.50 -1.49
C ASP A 100 -1.63 -3.84 -0.23
N PHE A 101 -0.32 -3.62 -0.21
CA PHE A 101 0.35 -2.84 0.83
C PHE A 101 0.27 -1.34 0.50
N ALA A 102 -0.94 -0.85 0.38
CA ALA A 102 -1.34 0.55 0.18
C ALA A 102 -2.71 0.78 0.86
N PRO A 103 -3.07 2.04 1.18
CA PRO A 103 -2.32 3.27 0.94
C PRO A 103 -1.27 3.58 2.02
N VAL A 104 -0.31 4.44 1.65
CA VAL A 104 0.57 5.10 2.61
C VAL A 104 -0.26 6.10 3.41
N ALA A 105 -0.28 5.91 4.74
CA ALA A 105 -1.00 6.75 5.70
C ALA A 105 -0.07 7.68 6.48
N ASP A 106 1.20 7.76 6.07
CA ASP A 106 2.17 8.66 6.67
C ASP A 106 1.87 10.12 6.32
N VAL A 107 2.07 11.01 7.28
CA VAL A 107 2.07 12.46 7.07
C VAL A 107 3.51 12.89 6.86
N ASN A 108 3.84 13.48 5.69
CA ASN A 108 5.21 13.92 5.38
C ASN A 108 5.56 15.20 6.15
N SER A 109 5.62 15.10 7.48
CA SER A 109 5.79 16.23 8.39
C SER A 109 7.23 16.73 8.49
N ASN A 110 8.22 15.87 8.15
CA ASN A 110 9.63 16.25 8.10
C ASN A 110 10.10 16.43 6.64
N PRO A 111 10.46 17.66 6.22
CA PRO A 111 10.90 17.92 4.86
C PRO A 111 12.24 17.23 4.50
N ASN A 112 12.99 16.76 5.48
CA ASN A 112 14.23 16.00 5.27
C ASN A 112 13.99 14.49 5.07
N ASN A 113 12.75 14.04 5.24
CA ASN A 113 12.42 12.64 5.04
C ASN A 113 12.47 12.28 3.55
N THR A 114 13.44 11.43 3.19
CA THR A 114 13.64 10.95 1.81
C THR A 114 12.96 9.61 1.55
N VAL A 115 12.45 8.95 2.59
CA VAL A 115 11.86 7.61 2.50
C VAL A 115 10.39 7.68 2.11
N ILE A 116 9.64 8.57 2.73
CA ILE A 116 8.22 8.77 2.46
C ILE A 116 8.06 9.80 1.33
N GLY A 117 8.44 11.04 1.53
CA GLY A 117 8.39 12.07 0.49
C GLY A 117 7.09 12.05 -0.30
N SER A 118 7.19 11.96 -1.62
CA SER A 118 6.06 11.96 -2.56
C SER A 118 5.13 10.74 -2.48
N ARG A 119 5.43 9.75 -1.63
CA ARG A 119 4.54 8.62 -1.36
C ARG A 119 3.37 8.99 -0.45
N ALA A 120 3.51 10.04 0.39
CA ALA A 120 2.43 10.58 1.21
C ALA A 120 1.49 11.47 0.40
N PHE A 121 0.22 11.57 0.80
CA PHE A 121 -0.75 12.50 0.22
C PHE A 121 -0.47 13.97 0.55
N GLY A 122 0.45 14.25 1.48
CA GLY A 122 0.84 15.61 1.84
C GLY A 122 1.42 15.71 3.24
N THR A 123 1.43 16.97 3.73
CA THR A 123 2.03 17.35 5.02
C THR A 123 1.00 17.74 6.08
N ASP A 124 -0.26 17.97 5.69
CA ASP A 124 -1.35 18.32 6.59
C ASP A 124 -2.08 17.05 7.05
N PRO A 125 -2.09 16.72 8.35
CA PRO A 125 -2.65 15.46 8.84
C PRO A 125 -4.16 15.30 8.56
N GLU A 126 -4.94 16.37 8.55
CA GLU A 126 -6.38 16.27 8.28
C GLU A 126 -6.63 16.02 6.79
N LYS A 127 -5.93 16.70 5.89
CA LYS A 127 -6.01 16.43 4.44
C LYS A 127 -5.54 15.03 4.10
N VAL A 128 -4.43 14.58 4.68
CA VAL A 128 -3.94 13.20 4.51
C VAL A 128 -4.97 12.18 5.00
N ALA A 129 -5.60 12.44 6.15
CA ALA A 129 -6.63 11.56 6.70
C ALA A 129 -7.85 11.44 5.76
N GLU A 130 -8.31 12.54 5.17
CA GLU A 130 -9.41 12.54 4.21
C GLU A 130 -9.06 11.74 2.94
N MET A 131 -7.86 11.96 2.39
CA MET A 131 -7.37 11.25 1.21
C MET A 131 -7.20 9.75 1.47
N VAL A 132 -6.60 9.38 2.60
CA VAL A 132 -6.43 7.98 3.01
C VAL A 132 -7.78 7.29 3.16
N ALA A 133 -8.74 7.93 3.84
CA ALA A 133 -10.09 7.36 3.99
C ALA A 133 -10.78 7.14 2.65
N ALA A 134 -10.65 8.08 1.71
CA ALA A 134 -11.21 7.94 0.37
C ALA A 134 -10.52 6.82 -0.43
N CYS A 135 -9.20 6.72 -0.38
CA CYS A 135 -8.44 5.66 -1.03
C CYS A 135 -8.82 4.28 -0.49
N VAL A 136 -8.94 4.12 0.84
CA VAL A 136 -9.41 2.89 1.49
C VAL A 136 -10.81 2.50 1.01
N LYS A 137 -11.73 3.46 0.88
CA LYS A 137 -13.06 3.19 0.30
C LYS A 137 -12.97 2.67 -1.13
N GLY A 138 -12.08 3.24 -1.94
CA GLY A 138 -11.82 2.79 -3.30
C GLY A 138 -11.35 1.33 -3.34
N PHE A 139 -10.37 0.96 -2.53
CA PHE A 139 -9.91 -0.42 -2.39
C PHE A 139 -11.02 -1.36 -1.94
N ARG A 140 -11.77 -0.98 -0.91
CA ARG A 140 -12.87 -1.78 -0.40
C ARG A 140 -13.95 -2.02 -1.46
N ASP A 141 -14.34 -0.99 -2.20
CA ASP A 141 -15.40 -1.08 -3.22
C ASP A 141 -14.94 -1.91 -4.43
N SER A 142 -13.64 -2.06 -4.67
CA SER A 142 -13.05 -3.01 -5.63
C SER A 142 -12.92 -4.45 -5.09
N GLY A 143 -13.18 -4.67 -3.79
CA GLY A 143 -13.00 -5.97 -3.13
C GLY A 143 -11.56 -6.30 -2.74
N MET A 144 -10.64 -5.35 -2.83
CA MET A 144 -9.23 -5.53 -2.48
C MET A 144 -9.01 -5.28 -0.98
N VAL A 145 -8.26 -6.18 -0.33
CA VAL A 145 -7.75 -5.93 1.02
C VAL A 145 -6.60 -4.92 0.94
N CYS A 146 -6.71 -3.83 1.67
CA CYS A 146 -5.68 -2.77 1.72
C CYS A 146 -5.01 -2.73 3.08
N THR A 147 -3.80 -2.17 3.12
CA THR A 147 -2.94 -2.08 4.32
C THR A 147 -2.47 -0.65 4.54
N LEU A 148 -2.87 -0.06 5.66
CA LEU A 148 -2.33 1.24 6.07
C LEU A 148 -0.87 1.11 6.51
N LYS A 149 0.01 1.99 6.05
CA LYS A 149 1.43 1.95 6.39
C LYS A 149 2.05 3.35 6.45
N HIS A 150 3.08 3.55 7.22
CA HIS A 150 3.83 2.64 8.10
C HIS A 150 3.57 3.04 9.56
N PHE A 151 2.78 2.26 10.29
CA PHE A 151 2.37 2.59 11.65
C PHE A 151 3.57 2.60 12.63
N PRO A 152 3.66 3.56 13.56
CA PRO A 152 2.69 4.60 13.90
C PRO A 152 2.81 5.91 13.09
N GLY A 153 3.63 5.97 12.04
CA GLY A 153 3.89 7.10 11.16
C GLY A 153 5.38 7.30 10.92
N HIS A 154 5.81 7.14 9.66
CA HIS A 154 7.21 7.21 9.25
C HIS A 154 7.58 8.57 8.65
N GLY A 155 6.60 9.47 8.45
CA GLY A 155 6.83 10.75 7.77
C GLY A 155 7.61 11.80 8.57
N ASP A 156 7.79 11.60 9.89
CA ASP A 156 8.56 12.46 10.80
C ASP A 156 10.02 12.04 10.94
N THR A 157 10.36 10.81 10.55
CA THR A 157 11.71 10.24 10.75
C THR A 157 12.69 10.74 9.69
N GLU A 158 13.99 10.79 10.03
CA GLU A 158 15.05 11.10 9.07
C GLU A 158 15.69 9.83 8.50
N GLU A 159 15.69 8.74 9.27
CA GLU A 159 16.36 7.49 8.93
C GLU A 159 15.39 6.50 8.26
N ASP A 160 15.91 5.77 7.27
CA ASP A 160 15.20 4.67 6.62
C ASP A 160 15.24 3.42 7.51
N SER A 161 14.08 2.91 7.89
CA SER A 161 13.94 1.71 8.72
C SER A 161 14.54 0.44 8.10
N HIS A 162 14.81 0.44 6.79
CA HIS A 162 15.53 -0.67 6.12
C HIS A 162 17.03 -0.71 6.43
N TYR A 163 17.61 0.40 6.90
CA TYR A 163 19.05 0.51 7.16
C TYR A 163 19.38 0.80 8.62
N GLY A 164 18.41 1.19 9.44
CA GLY A 164 18.60 1.53 10.84
C GLY A 164 17.30 1.66 11.61
N GLU A 165 17.37 2.03 12.89
CA GLU A 165 16.19 2.30 13.68
C GLU A 165 15.60 3.67 13.30
N ALA A 166 14.47 3.69 12.62
CA ALA A 166 13.70 4.92 12.45
C ALA A 166 13.10 5.32 13.81
N LYS A 167 13.47 6.48 14.32
CA LYS A 167 13.05 6.96 15.64
C LYS A 167 12.20 8.22 15.52
N SER A 168 11.06 8.21 16.18
CA SER A 168 10.30 9.41 16.50
C SER A 168 10.46 9.72 18.00
N TRP A 169 10.67 10.97 18.32
CA TRP A 169 10.77 11.46 19.71
C TRP A 169 9.45 12.05 20.21
N LYS A 170 8.38 11.93 19.44
CA LYS A 170 7.05 12.44 19.76
C LYS A 170 6.40 11.64 20.88
N THR A 171 5.72 12.35 21.75
CA THR A 171 4.84 11.75 22.76
C THR A 171 3.59 11.16 22.08
N LEU A 172 2.89 10.29 22.77
CA LEU A 172 1.64 9.71 22.26
C LEU A 172 0.60 10.79 21.94
N ASP A 173 0.54 11.87 22.70
CA ASP A 173 -0.42 12.95 22.44
C ASP A 173 -0.05 13.76 21.20
N GLU A 174 1.25 13.97 20.94
CA GLU A 174 1.72 14.56 19.68
C GLU A 174 1.43 13.64 18.48
N LEU A 175 1.69 12.33 18.59
CA LEU A 175 1.33 11.37 17.55
C LEU A 175 -0.17 11.36 17.24
N ARG A 176 -1.02 11.46 18.26
CA ARG A 176 -2.48 11.53 18.09
C ARG A 176 -2.95 12.76 17.32
N THR A 177 -2.23 13.85 17.38
CA THR A 177 -2.60 15.08 16.68
C THR A 177 -2.10 15.14 15.24
N CYS A 178 -1.18 14.28 14.84
CA CYS A 178 -0.58 14.25 13.52
C CYS A 178 -0.59 12.83 12.93
N GLU A 179 0.42 12.01 13.27
CA GLU A 179 0.71 10.74 12.59
C GLU A 179 -0.44 9.73 12.65
N LEU A 180 -1.15 9.65 13.79
CA LEU A 180 -2.22 8.67 13.97
C LEU A 180 -3.56 9.08 13.34
N ARG A 181 -3.72 10.34 12.90
CA ARG A 181 -4.97 10.83 12.30
C ARG A 181 -5.33 10.07 11.02
N PRO A 182 -4.44 9.89 10.03
CA PRO A 182 -4.76 9.13 8.82
C PRO A 182 -5.02 7.65 9.11
N PHE A 183 -4.33 7.04 10.07
CA PHE A 183 -4.59 5.65 10.46
C PHE A 183 -5.99 5.49 11.05
N GLN A 184 -6.40 6.39 11.94
CA GLN A 184 -7.76 6.37 12.50
C GLN A 184 -8.81 6.50 11.38
N ALA A 185 -8.65 7.48 10.50
CA ALA A 185 -9.57 7.70 9.39
C ALA A 185 -9.63 6.51 8.42
N GLY A 186 -8.49 5.87 8.13
CA GLY A 186 -8.43 4.68 7.30
C GLY A 186 -9.10 3.46 7.94
N ILE A 187 -8.94 3.25 9.25
CA ILE A 187 -9.64 2.20 10.00
C ILE A 187 -11.15 2.42 9.96
N GLU A 188 -11.60 3.65 10.23
CA GLU A 188 -13.03 4.03 10.18
C GLU A 188 -13.61 3.86 8.76
N ALA A 189 -12.80 4.06 7.71
CA ALA A 189 -13.16 3.81 6.31
C ALA A 189 -13.21 2.31 5.94
N GLY A 190 -12.68 1.42 6.79
CA GLY A 190 -12.76 -0.04 6.64
C GLY A 190 -11.45 -0.71 6.22
N ALA A 191 -10.29 -0.09 6.43
CA ALA A 191 -9.02 -0.79 6.27
C ALA A 191 -8.92 -1.98 7.23
N SER A 192 -8.47 -3.12 6.72
CA SER A 192 -8.44 -4.39 7.47
C SER A 192 -7.05 -4.75 8.00
N MET A 193 -6.01 -4.12 7.49
CA MET A 193 -4.62 -4.39 7.86
C MET A 193 -3.84 -3.11 8.13
N ILE A 194 -2.84 -3.24 9.00
CA ILE A 194 -1.87 -2.18 9.31
C ILE A 194 -0.48 -2.81 9.27
N MET A 195 0.43 -2.15 8.57
CA MET A 195 1.85 -2.50 8.55
C MET A 195 2.57 -1.63 9.58
N VAL A 196 3.23 -2.29 10.52
CA VAL A 196 4.10 -1.64 11.50
C VAL A 196 5.48 -1.44 10.86
N GLY A 197 5.99 -0.23 10.91
CA GLY A 197 7.28 0.17 10.38
C GLY A 197 8.38 0.23 11.45
#